data_7399f46ce6d1b37a94f0911807b14cc7
#
_entry.id   7399f46ce6d1b37a94f0911807b14cc7
#
_cell.length_a   1.000
_cell.length_b   1.000
_cell.length_c   1.000
_cell.angle_alpha   90.00
_cell.angle_beta   90.00
_cell.angle_gamma   90.00
#
_symmetry.space_group_name_H-M   'P 1'
#
loop_
_entity.id
_entity.type
_entity.pdbx_description
1 polymer ?
#
loop_
_entity_poly.entity_id
_entity_poly.type
_entity_poly.pdbx_seq_one_letter_code
_entity_poly.pdbx_strand_id
1 'polypeptide(L)'
;MSLRAGQREGNGAAVVIIGGGVTGLSAGWWLAREGIDTLVIEAAAAGWGASGRNGGGCSHHHSPLFREEQRLWPLMDELLGYPTEFQPDRIRIALDERQFALYRHALENAARQGFRSDVLDPKQVRELVPLAGENVFGGYFHHFGGHANPHRTLQAYAWALRDRGGRLLQHTRALGFDTRGSRVVAVRTSRGRLTCDHLVIAAGPATGELASLLGVTVPLMSARAEMIVTEPLPPMTLGGVDGNGLYGRQTLRGNLAYGGGPHEWVDTPDVKHTRPYSTPLQSSIARRLCGLLPKAAHARVIRSWAGFIENTPDGRPIIDRPSEIENLTVATLSSVGFGLSPAVGRAVRDLVISGSCGFADLSTLTLRRFAALQPDWPTLQGWLPCAVGAGE
;
A
#
# COMPACT_ATOMS: atom_id res chain seq x y z
N MET A 1 5.58 15.94 26.99
CA MET A 1 4.19 15.77 27.46
C MET A 1 3.84 14.31 27.24
N SER A 2 3.46 13.54 28.28
CA SER A 2 3.23 12.09 28.16
C SER A 2 1.95 11.85 27.35
N LEU A 3 2.06 11.15 26.22
CA LEU A 3 0.92 10.69 25.39
C LEU A 3 0.16 9.51 26.06
N ARG A 4 0.64 9.04 27.21
CA ARG A 4 0.04 7.98 28.01
C ARG A 4 -0.97 8.60 28.99
N ALA A 5 -2.23 8.50 28.70
CA ALA A 5 -3.29 8.69 29.69
C ALA A 5 -4.60 8.08 29.15
N GLY A 6 -5.42 7.56 30.05
CA GLY A 6 -6.66 6.87 29.76
C GLY A 6 -7.57 7.59 28.76
N GLN A 7 -8.55 6.86 28.25
CA GLN A 7 -9.53 7.40 27.30
C GLN A 7 -10.00 8.77 27.76
N ARG A 8 -9.82 9.80 26.90
CA ARG A 8 -10.31 11.14 27.23
C ARG A 8 -11.84 11.13 27.26
N GLU A 9 -12.39 11.62 28.32
CA GLU A 9 -13.83 11.97 28.35
C GLU A 9 -14.03 13.08 27.31
N GLY A 10 -14.75 12.76 26.22
CA GLY A 10 -15.06 13.72 25.17
C GLY A 10 -14.71 13.26 23.75
N ASN A 11 -14.95 14.14 22.77
CA ASN A 11 -14.77 13.89 21.34
C ASN A 11 -13.31 14.09 20.92
N GLY A 12 -12.40 13.15 21.25
CA GLY A 12 -10.99 13.26 20.83
C GLY A 12 -10.14 12.06 21.19
N ALA A 13 -8.83 12.15 20.94
CA ALA A 13 -7.82 11.16 21.29
C ALA A 13 -6.45 11.84 21.51
N ALA A 14 -5.48 11.15 22.13
CA ALA A 14 -4.11 11.62 22.16
C ALA A 14 -3.52 11.67 20.73
N VAL A 15 -3.81 10.64 19.94
CA VAL A 15 -3.43 10.60 18.51
C VAL A 15 -4.67 10.39 17.66
N VAL A 16 -4.93 11.34 16.75
CA VAL A 16 -5.92 11.18 15.68
C VAL A 16 -5.22 10.85 14.37
N ILE A 17 -5.67 9.80 13.71
CA ILE A 17 -5.14 9.33 12.42
C ILE A 17 -6.23 9.50 11.36
N ILE A 18 -5.93 10.21 10.28
CA ILE A 18 -6.82 10.36 9.13
C ILE A 18 -6.45 9.33 8.06
N GLY A 19 -7.40 8.45 7.76
CA GLY A 19 -7.31 7.39 6.77
C GLY A 19 -7.38 5.99 7.38
N GLY A 20 -8.47 5.26 7.08
CA GLY A 20 -8.70 3.87 7.47
C GLY A 20 -8.16 2.87 6.45
N GLY A 21 -7.14 3.26 5.68
CA GLY A 21 -6.35 2.37 4.85
C GLY A 21 -5.34 1.57 5.68
N VAL A 22 -4.58 0.70 5.01
CA VAL A 22 -3.61 -0.19 5.67
C VAL A 22 -2.55 0.59 6.45
N THR A 23 -2.13 1.76 5.98
CA THR A 23 -1.15 2.63 6.65
C THR A 23 -1.69 3.16 7.97
N GLY A 24 -2.87 3.77 7.94
CA GLY A 24 -3.45 4.37 9.15
C GLY A 24 -3.92 3.33 10.17
N LEU A 25 -4.47 2.19 9.71
CA LEU A 25 -4.84 1.10 10.61
C LEU A 25 -3.62 0.44 11.27
N SER A 26 -2.55 0.22 10.51
CA SER A 26 -1.30 -0.30 11.05
C SER A 26 -0.68 0.67 12.07
N ALA A 27 -0.57 1.96 11.73
CA ALA A 27 -0.07 2.99 12.64
C ALA A 27 -0.93 3.05 13.92
N GLY A 28 -2.25 3.02 13.77
CA GLY A 28 -3.19 3.03 14.87
C GLY A 28 -3.01 1.83 15.80
N TRP A 29 -2.88 0.63 15.24
CA TRP A 29 -2.64 -0.57 16.02
C TRP A 29 -1.31 -0.54 16.77
N TRP A 30 -0.21 -0.12 16.11
CA TRP A 30 1.08 -0.01 16.77
C TRP A 30 1.08 1.00 17.91
N LEU A 31 0.37 2.15 17.77
CA LEU A 31 0.22 3.15 18.83
C LEU A 31 -0.65 2.63 19.98
N ALA A 32 -1.80 2.02 19.67
CA ALA A 32 -2.68 1.45 20.68
C ALA A 32 -2.00 0.32 21.47
N ARG A 33 -1.14 -0.47 20.82
CA ARG A 33 -0.30 -1.49 21.48
C ARG A 33 0.64 -0.92 22.54
N GLU A 34 1.09 0.33 22.38
CA GLU A 34 1.88 1.07 23.38
C GLU A 34 1.02 1.73 24.46
N GLY A 35 -0.29 1.49 24.46
CA GLY A 35 -1.25 2.08 25.41
C GLY A 35 -1.56 3.54 25.14
N ILE A 36 -1.36 4.02 23.91
CA ILE A 36 -1.67 5.40 23.50
C ILE A 36 -3.15 5.46 23.07
N ASP A 37 -3.93 6.41 23.63
CA ASP A 37 -5.30 6.68 23.19
C ASP A 37 -5.30 7.10 21.73
N THR A 38 -5.77 6.21 20.84
CA THR A 38 -5.66 6.34 19.41
C THR A 38 -7.02 6.25 18.73
N LEU A 39 -7.30 7.19 17.84
CA LEU A 39 -8.52 7.25 17.04
C LEU A 39 -8.16 7.31 15.56
N VAL A 40 -8.59 6.32 14.79
CA VAL A 40 -8.54 6.33 13.32
C VAL A 40 -9.89 6.81 12.80
N ILE A 41 -9.89 7.78 11.88
CA ILE A 41 -11.09 8.22 11.15
C ILE A 41 -10.95 7.87 9.68
N GLU A 42 -12.06 7.44 9.07
CA GLU A 42 -12.13 7.04 7.67
C GLU A 42 -13.37 7.65 7.01
N ALA A 43 -13.18 8.28 5.85
CA ALA A 43 -14.27 8.97 5.15
C ALA A 43 -15.35 8.02 4.60
N ALA A 44 -14.96 6.80 4.27
CA ALA A 44 -15.85 5.73 3.81
C ALA A 44 -15.80 4.54 4.79
N ALA A 45 -15.63 3.32 4.29
CA ALA A 45 -15.37 2.14 5.09
C ALA A 45 -13.86 1.85 5.16
N ALA A 46 -13.42 1.18 6.22
CA ALA A 46 -12.03 0.76 6.35
C ALA A 46 -11.57 -0.06 5.12
N GLY A 47 -10.43 0.32 4.55
CA GLY A 47 -9.90 -0.31 3.35
C GLY A 47 -10.63 0.00 2.05
N TRP A 48 -11.54 0.95 2.03
CA TRP A 48 -12.31 1.32 0.82
C TRP A 48 -11.43 1.76 -0.36
N GLY A 49 -10.31 2.43 -0.09
CA GLY A 49 -9.35 2.86 -1.10
C GLY A 49 -8.49 1.73 -1.66
N ALA A 50 -7.28 2.05 -2.12
CA ALA A 50 -6.32 1.11 -2.70
C ALA A 50 -5.98 -0.07 -1.79
N SER A 51 -6.05 0.13 -0.48
CA SER A 51 -5.67 -0.88 0.52
C SER A 51 -6.50 -2.16 0.43
N GLY A 52 -7.78 -2.10 0.08
CA GLY A 52 -8.63 -3.27 -0.15
C GLY A 52 -8.68 -3.75 -1.60
N ARG A 53 -7.95 -3.11 -2.53
CA ARG A 53 -8.11 -3.30 -3.97
C ARG A 53 -6.82 -3.71 -4.70
N ASN A 54 -5.79 -4.09 -3.95
CA ASN A 54 -4.47 -4.45 -4.47
C ASN A 54 -4.25 -5.96 -4.59
N GLY A 55 -3.11 -6.35 -5.17
CA GLY A 55 -2.73 -7.74 -5.37
C GLY A 55 -2.20 -8.46 -4.12
N GLY A 56 -1.94 -7.74 -3.02
CA GLY A 56 -1.45 -8.32 -1.77
C GLY A 56 0.05 -8.59 -1.72
N GLY A 57 0.85 -8.03 -2.62
CA GLY A 57 2.30 -8.26 -2.67
C GLY A 57 3.06 -7.65 -1.48
N CYS A 58 4.03 -8.39 -0.94
CA CYS A 58 4.85 -8.05 0.23
C CYS A 58 6.33 -8.21 -0.09
N SER A 59 6.87 -7.38 -1.01
CA SER A 59 8.28 -7.45 -1.43
C SER A 59 8.76 -6.12 -2.01
N HIS A 60 9.20 -5.21 -1.13
CA HIS A 60 9.56 -3.83 -1.52
C HIS A 60 11.03 -3.52 -1.24
N HIS A 61 11.94 -4.30 -1.90
CA HIS A 61 13.39 -4.29 -1.66
C HIS A 61 14.09 -2.95 -1.97
N HIS A 62 13.41 -2.00 -2.58
CA HIS A 62 13.93 -0.64 -2.79
C HIS A 62 13.68 0.29 -1.61
N SER A 63 12.87 -0.12 -0.62
CA SER A 63 12.57 0.67 0.56
C SER A 63 13.59 0.45 1.69
N PRO A 64 13.99 1.48 2.44
CA PRO A 64 14.78 1.30 3.66
C PRO A 64 14.04 0.50 4.74
N LEU A 65 12.73 0.35 4.62
CA LEU A 65 11.89 -0.44 5.52
C LEU A 65 11.83 -1.93 5.15
N PHE A 66 12.45 -2.35 4.04
CA PHE A 66 12.31 -3.70 3.50
C PHE A 66 12.71 -4.79 4.49
N ARG A 67 13.84 -4.63 5.18
CA ARG A 67 14.30 -5.61 6.16
C ARG A 67 13.26 -5.83 7.27
N GLU A 68 12.63 -4.77 7.74
CA GLU A 68 11.59 -4.86 8.75
C GLU A 68 10.27 -5.39 8.18
N GLU A 69 9.93 -5.05 6.93
CA GLU A 69 8.81 -5.66 6.20
C GLU A 69 8.94 -7.19 6.20
N GLN A 70 10.12 -7.71 5.81
CA GLN A 70 10.38 -9.15 5.74
C GLN A 70 10.36 -9.83 7.11
N ARG A 71 10.84 -9.13 8.14
CA ARG A 71 10.82 -9.65 9.51
C ARG A 71 9.41 -9.76 10.08
N LEU A 72 8.54 -8.80 9.75
CA LEU A 72 7.22 -8.69 10.37
C LEU A 72 6.16 -9.57 9.70
N TRP A 73 6.14 -9.67 8.37
CA TRP A 73 5.05 -10.39 7.69
C TRP A 73 4.80 -11.81 8.20
N PRO A 74 5.81 -12.66 8.41
CA PRO A 74 5.60 -14.02 8.95
C PRO A 74 4.98 -14.04 10.35
N LEU A 75 5.10 -12.95 11.09
CA LEU A 75 4.63 -12.81 12.48
C LEU A 75 3.27 -12.12 12.59
N MET A 76 2.72 -11.59 11.49
CA MET A 76 1.57 -10.69 11.57
C MET A 76 0.31 -11.37 12.08
N ASP A 77 0.06 -12.62 11.73
CA ASP A 77 -1.10 -13.37 12.23
C ASP A 77 -1.06 -13.52 13.76
N GLU A 78 0.10 -13.85 14.29
CA GLU A 78 0.33 -13.95 15.75
C GLU A 78 0.22 -12.57 16.42
N LEU A 79 0.89 -11.56 15.87
CA LEU A 79 0.94 -10.22 16.44
C LEU A 79 -0.43 -9.55 16.49
N LEU A 80 -1.25 -9.75 15.46
CA LEU A 80 -2.60 -9.19 15.37
C LEU A 80 -3.64 -10.06 16.09
N GLY A 81 -3.39 -11.37 16.24
CA GLY A 81 -4.37 -12.35 16.74
C GLY A 81 -5.44 -12.73 15.70
N TYR A 82 -5.23 -12.38 14.44
CA TYR A 82 -6.17 -12.59 13.34
C TYR A 82 -5.43 -12.93 12.05
N PRO A 83 -5.97 -13.82 11.20
CA PRO A 83 -5.29 -14.27 9.99
C PRO A 83 -5.24 -13.17 8.92
N THR A 84 -4.05 -12.97 8.35
CA THR A 84 -3.83 -12.15 7.16
C THR A 84 -3.82 -12.98 5.87
N GLU A 85 -3.81 -14.30 6.01
CA GLU A 85 -3.58 -15.25 4.91
C GLU A 85 -2.21 -14.99 4.23
N PHE A 86 -1.19 -14.62 5.00
CA PHE A 86 0.15 -14.43 4.47
C PHE A 86 0.75 -15.75 4.01
N GLN A 87 1.29 -15.76 2.80
CA GLN A 87 2.06 -16.85 2.22
C GLN A 87 3.43 -16.34 1.81
N PRO A 88 4.50 -16.94 2.32
CA PRO A 88 5.86 -16.56 1.98
C PRO A 88 6.21 -16.99 0.55
N ASP A 89 7.36 -16.50 0.10
CA ASP A 89 8.00 -16.81 -1.15
C ASP A 89 7.22 -16.33 -2.38
N ARG A 90 7.95 -16.14 -3.45
CA ARG A 90 7.39 -15.69 -4.74
C ARG A 90 8.27 -16.17 -5.89
N ILE A 91 7.65 -16.29 -7.04
CA ILE A 91 8.39 -16.47 -8.30
C ILE A 91 8.11 -15.29 -9.23
N ARG A 92 9.14 -14.87 -9.95
CA ARG A 92 9.00 -13.96 -11.08
C ARG A 92 9.43 -14.68 -12.36
N ILE A 93 8.47 -14.85 -13.26
CA ILE A 93 8.64 -15.59 -14.54
C ILE A 93 9.00 -14.59 -15.63
N ALA A 94 10.05 -14.89 -16.38
CA ALA A 94 10.44 -14.20 -17.61
C ALA A 94 10.00 -15.03 -18.83
N LEU A 95 9.41 -14.36 -19.82
CA LEU A 95 8.98 -14.96 -21.08
C LEU A 95 9.99 -14.74 -22.21
N ASP A 96 10.99 -13.90 -21.98
CA ASP A 96 12.08 -13.62 -22.90
C ASP A 96 13.36 -13.21 -22.16
N GLU A 97 14.48 -13.16 -22.88
CA GLU A 97 15.79 -12.80 -22.35
C GLU A 97 15.82 -11.38 -21.76
N ARG A 98 15.12 -10.43 -22.39
CA ARG A 98 15.07 -9.04 -21.94
C ARG A 98 14.39 -8.93 -20.55
N GLN A 99 13.27 -9.61 -20.37
CA GLN A 99 12.59 -9.66 -19.06
C GLN A 99 13.49 -10.33 -18.02
N PHE A 100 14.17 -11.42 -18.40
CA PHE A 100 15.08 -12.14 -17.50
C PHE A 100 16.23 -11.27 -17.02
N ALA A 101 16.88 -10.53 -17.93
CA ALA A 101 17.95 -9.60 -17.61
C ALA A 101 17.47 -8.44 -16.72
N LEU A 102 16.28 -7.87 -17.02
CA LEU A 102 15.67 -6.81 -16.24
C LEU A 102 15.39 -7.26 -14.79
N TYR A 103 14.87 -8.46 -14.62
CA TYR A 103 14.57 -8.99 -13.28
C TYR A 103 15.84 -9.26 -12.48
N ARG A 104 16.90 -9.78 -13.12
CA ARG A 104 18.21 -9.96 -12.48
C ARG A 104 18.74 -8.66 -11.92
N HIS A 105 18.73 -7.59 -12.72
CA HIS A 105 19.19 -6.27 -12.27
C HIS A 105 18.36 -5.73 -11.10
N ALA A 106 17.03 -5.89 -11.14
CA ALA A 106 16.17 -5.47 -10.05
C ALA A 106 16.44 -6.21 -8.72
N LEU A 107 16.97 -7.42 -8.77
CA LEU A 107 17.27 -8.22 -7.57
C LEU A 107 18.63 -7.93 -6.93
N GLU A 108 19.52 -7.21 -7.61
CA GLU A 108 20.86 -6.88 -7.08
C GLU A 108 20.76 -6.10 -5.76
N ASN A 109 19.74 -5.24 -5.61
CA ASN A 109 19.52 -4.50 -4.38
C ASN A 109 19.10 -5.42 -3.20
N ALA A 110 18.25 -6.40 -3.45
CA ALA A 110 17.87 -7.38 -2.44
C ALA A 110 19.07 -8.25 -2.03
N ALA A 111 19.88 -8.67 -3.02
CA ALA A 111 21.09 -9.46 -2.77
C ALA A 111 22.12 -8.70 -1.91
N ARG A 112 22.34 -7.40 -2.18
CA ARG A 112 23.20 -6.53 -1.33
C ARG A 112 22.72 -6.43 0.12
N GLN A 113 21.44 -6.62 0.37
CA GLN A 113 20.84 -6.64 1.71
C GLN A 113 20.85 -8.04 2.35
N GLY A 114 21.42 -9.07 1.67
CA GLY A 114 21.51 -10.44 2.16
C GLY A 114 20.28 -11.31 1.86
N PHE A 115 19.36 -10.85 1.01
CA PHE A 115 18.19 -11.64 0.60
C PHE A 115 18.50 -12.48 -0.63
N ARG A 116 18.11 -13.75 -0.58
CA ARG A 116 18.46 -14.75 -1.60
C ARG A 116 17.35 -14.90 -2.64
N SER A 117 17.77 -15.05 -3.90
CA SER A 117 16.92 -15.52 -4.99
C SER A 117 17.64 -16.60 -5.76
N ASP A 118 16.94 -17.64 -6.15
CA ASP A 118 17.48 -18.70 -7.01
C ASP A 118 17.07 -18.45 -8.45
N VAL A 119 18.01 -18.67 -9.37
CA VAL A 119 17.75 -18.66 -10.81
C VAL A 119 17.15 -19.99 -11.19
N LEU A 120 16.05 -19.97 -11.93
CA LEU A 120 15.33 -21.15 -12.38
C LEU A 120 15.36 -21.27 -13.89
N ASP A 121 15.64 -22.48 -14.38
CA ASP A 121 15.42 -22.83 -15.77
C ASP A 121 13.91 -23.02 -16.09
N PRO A 122 13.54 -23.12 -17.38
CA PRO A 122 12.13 -23.28 -17.78
C PRO A 122 11.44 -24.52 -17.19
N LYS A 123 12.15 -25.60 -16.98
CA LYS A 123 11.61 -26.84 -16.41
C LYS A 123 11.27 -26.65 -14.94
N GLN A 124 12.20 -26.09 -14.17
CA GLN A 124 12.03 -25.79 -12.75
C GLN A 124 10.87 -24.79 -12.53
N VAL A 125 10.72 -23.77 -13.40
CA VAL A 125 9.58 -22.85 -13.33
C VAL A 125 8.26 -23.60 -13.50
N ARG A 126 8.14 -24.50 -14.48
CA ARG A 126 6.90 -25.28 -14.73
C ARG A 126 6.59 -26.28 -13.62
N GLU A 127 7.60 -26.81 -12.95
CA GLU A 127 7.42 -27.67 -11.76
C GLU A 127 6.80 -26.89 -10.60
N LEU A 128 7.26 -25.65 -10.35
CA LEU A 128 6.75 -24.78 -9.30
C LEU A 128 5.41 -24.12 -9.66
N VAL A 129 5.21 -23.81 -10.94
CA VAL A 129 4.01 -23.14 -11.46
C VAL A 129 3.39 -23.99 -12.57
N PRO A 130 2.54 -24.97 -12.23
CA PRO A 130 1.95 -25.90 -13.20
C PRO A 130 1.10 -25.22 -14.29
N LEU A 131 0.61 -23.99 -14.05
CA LEU A 131 -0.16 -23.20 -15.01
C LEU A 131 0.71 -22.50 -16.06
N ALA A 132 2.05 -22.45 -15.88
CA ALA A 132 2.99 -21.92 -16.85
C ALA A 132 3.08 -22.83 -18.09
N GLY A 133 3.42 -22.24 -19.24
CA GLY A 133 3.53 -22.93 -20.53
C GLY A 133 4.97 -23.16 -20.99
N GLU A 134 5.11 -23.65 -22.22
CA GLU A 134 6.41 -23.88 -22.86
C GLU A 134 7.10 -22.56 -23.26
N ASN A 135 6.39 -21.44 -23.26
CA ASN A 135 6.89 -20.12 -23.59
C ASN A 135 7.69 -19.46 -22.45
N VAL A 136 7.99 -20.17 -21.38
CA VAL A 136 8.84 -19.69 -20.30
C VAL A 136 10.30 -19.67 -20.73
N PHE A 137 10.97 -18.52 -20.57
CA PHE A 137 12.41 -18.39 -20.78
C PHE A 137 13.21 -18.78 -19.53
N GLY A 138 12.68 -18.47 -18.33
CA GLY A 138 13.26 -18.77 -17.03
C GLY A 138 12.56 -18.00 -15.94
N GLY A 139 13.14 -17.99 -14.73
CA GLY A 139 12.54 -17.28 -13.62
C GLY A 139 13.49 -17.07 -12.45
N TYR A 140 12.98 -16.36 -11.44
CA TYR A 140 13.66 -16.13 -10.17
C TYR A 140 12.72 -16.51 -9.03
N PHE A 141 13.14 -17.45 -8.22
CA PHE A 141 12.45 -17.79 -6.97
C PHE A 141 13.04 -16.95 -5.85
N HIS A 142 12.19 -16.22 -5.14
CA HIS A 142 12.59 -15.33 -4.05
C HIS A 142 12.31 -16.01 -2.73
N HIS A 143 13.35 -16.22 -1.89
CA HIS A 143 13.24 -16.67 -0.50
C HIS A 143 12.91 -15.50 0.43
N PHE A 144 12.18 -14.53 -0.07
CA PHE A 144 11.72 -13.36 0.65
C PHE A 144 10.44 -12.82 0.01
N GLY A 145 9.78 -11.92 0.72
CA GLY A 145 8.50 -11.41 0.30
C GLY A 145 7.40 -12.43 0.51
N GLY A 146 6.43 -12.36 -0.33
CA GLY A 146 5.22 -13.17 -0.27
C GLY A 146 4.01 -12.36 -0.70
N HIS A 147 2.86 -12.84 -0.30
CA HIS A 147 1.60 -12.14 -0.51
C HIS A 147 0.63 -12.44 0.63
N ALA A 148 -0.27 -11.50 0.90
CA ALA A 148 -1.32 -11.66 1.89
C ALA A 148 -2.69 -11.26 1.30
N ASN A 149 -3.77 -11.59 1.98
CA ASN A 149 -5.10 -11.19 1.56
C ASN A 149 -5.38 -9.74 2.02
N PRO A 150 -5.58 -8.77 1.12
CA PRO A 150 -5.77 -7.38 1.50
C PRO A 150 -6.96 -7.16 2.44
N HIS A 151 -8.10 -7.81 2.17
CA HIS A 151 -9.28 -7.65 3.01
C HIS A 151 -9.09 -8.28 4.40
N ARG A 152 -8.47 -9.47 4.47
CA ARG A 152 -8.17 -10.11 5.76
C ARG A 152 -7.18 -9.30 6.58
N THR A 153 -6.14 -8.78 5.95
CA THR A 153 -5.15 -7.93 6.59
C THR A 153 -5.77 -6.66 7.18
N LEU A 154 -6.64 -5.98 6.41
CA LEU A 154 -7.35 -4.79 6.89
C LEU A 154 -8.28 -5.10 8.06
N GLN A 155 -9.02 -6.20 7.96
CA GLN A 155 -9.86 -6.71 9.04
C GLN A 155 -9.04 -7.00 10.30
N ALA A 156 -7.92 -7.72 10.13
CA ALA A 156 -7.02 -8.06 11.22
C ALA A 156 -6.49 -6.81 11.94
N TYR A 157 -6.01 -5.81 11.20
CA TYR A 157 -5.60 -4.54 11.79
C TYR A 157 -6.74 -3.82 12.51
N ALA A 158 -7.93 -3.75 11.90
CA ALA A 158 -9.07 -3.04 12.50
C ALA A 158 -9.57 -3.70 13.80
N TRP A 159 -9.55 -5.02 13.86
CA TRP A 159 -9.92 -5.77 15.06
C TRP A 159 -8.84 -5.69 16.12
N ALA A 160 -7.59 -5.93 15.76
CA ALA A 160 -6.45 -5.84 16.67
C ALA A 160 -6.28 -4.41 17.26
N LEU A 161 -6.58 -3.36 16.49
CA LEU A 161 -6.64 -1.99 16.99
C LEU A 161 -7.68 -1.86 18.13
N ARG A 162 -8.89 -2.39 17.93
CA ARG A 162 -9.98 -2.34 18.91
C ARG A 162 -9.66 -3.15 20.17
N ASP A 163 -9.06 -4.34 20.01
CA ASP A 163 -8.64 -5.19 21.12
C ASP A 163 -7.61 -4.51 22.03
N ARG A 164 -6.86 -3.53 21.47
CA ARG A 164 -5.92 -2.69 22.21
C ARG A 164 -6.54 -1.36 22.71
N GLY A 165 -7.87 -1.22 22.67
CA GLY A 165 -8.58 -0.03 23.10
C GLY A 165 -8.56 1.14 22.12
N GLY A 166 -7.96 0.98 20.93
CA GLY A 166 -8.03 1.97 19.87
C GLY A 166 -9.42 2.05 19.24
N ARG A 167 -9.74 3.18 18.66
CA ARG A 167 -11.06 3.45 18.08
C ARG A 167 -10.96 3.65 16.57
N LEU A 168 -12.00 3.22 15.85
CA LEU A 168 -12.14 3.41 14.41
C LEU A 168 -13.52 4.00 14.11
N LEU A 169 -13.56 5.22 13.59
CA LEU A 169 -14.76 5.90 13.13
C LEU A 169 -14.80 5.92 11.60
N GLN A 170 -15.59 5.05 11.03
CA GLN A 170 -15.90 5.02 9.60
C GLN A 170 -16.97 6.07 9.25
N HIS A 171 -17.09 6.41 7.96
CA HIS A 171 -18.02 7.42 7.45
C HIS A 171 -17.84 8.77 8.13
N THR A 172 -16.58 9.10 8.47
CA THR A 172 -16.18 10.31 9.18
C THR A 172 -15.08 11.00 8.35
N ARG A 173 -15.47 11.97 7.55
CA ARG A 173 -14.54 12.71 6.66
C ARG A 173 -13.89 13.85 7.44
N ALA A 174 -12.57 13.97 7.35
CA ALA A 174 -11.84 15.18 7.75
C ALA A 174 -12.17 16.33 6.79
N LEU A 175 -12.47 17.50 7.33
CA LEU A 175 -12.88 18.69 6.58
C LEU A 175 -11.92 19.88 6.78
N GLY A 176 -11.04 19.80 7.78
CA GLY A 176 -10.08 20.85 8.10
C GLY A 176 -9.55 20.70 9.53
N PHE A 177 -8.81 21.70 9.96
CA PHE A 177 -8.08 21.67 11.21
C PHE A 177 -8.31 22.95 12.02
N ASP A 178 -8.23 22.82 13.35
CA ASP A 178 -8.07 23.97 14.25
C ASP A 178 -6.62 23.96 14.74
N THR A 179 -5.95 25.09 14.65
CA THR A 179 -4.57 25.24 15.04
C THR A 179 -4.42 26.28 16.17
N ARG A 180 -3.35 26.12 16.94
CA ARG A 180 -2.85 27.12 17.89
C ARG A 180 -1.36 27.29 17.66
N GLY A 181 -0.97 28.37 16.98
CA GLY A 181 0.37 28.53 16.44
C GLY A 181 0.68 27.39 15.45
N SER A 182 1.85 26.77 15.60
CA SER A 182 2.31 25.65 14.78
C SER A 182 1.77 24.28 15.22
N ARG A 183 0.70 24.22 16.03
CA ARG A 183 0.14 22.96 16.53
C ARG A 183 -1.31 22.77 16.11
N VAL A 184 -1.64 21.58 15.60
CA VAL A 184 -3.02 21.15 15.43
C VAL A 184 -3.59 20.77 16.80
N VAL A 185 -4.74 21.34 17.17
CA VAL A 185 -5.45 21.04 18.42
C VAL A 185 -6.73 20.29 18.21
N ALA A 186 -7.26 20.27 16.98
CA ALA A 186 -8.42 19.43 16.62
C ALA A 186 -8.53 19.22 15.10
N VAL A 187 -9.22 18.16 14.73
CA VAL A 187 -9.69 17.87 13.39
C VAL A 187 -11.20 18.18 13.31
N ARG A 188 -11.60 19.01 12.36
CA ARG A 188 -13.01 19.23 12.01
C ARG A 188 -13.46 18.13 11.05
N THR A 189 -14.52 17.45 11.40
CA THR A 189 -15.02 16.30 10.61
C THR A 189 -16.50 16.47 10.24
N SER A 190 -16.98 15.61 9.34
CA SER A 190 -18.40 15.53 8.99
C SER A 190 -19.31 15.11 10.17
N ARG A 191 -18.72 14.68 11.30
CA ARG A 191 -19.44 14.25 12.52
C ARG A 191 -19.08 15.09 13.75
N GLY A 192 -18.52 16.27 13.54
CA GLY A 192 -18.14 17.17 14.62
C GLY A 192 -16.62 17.30 14.76
N ARG A 193 -16.21 17.89 15.86
CA ARG A 193 -14.84 18.28 16.18
C ARG A 193 -14.16 17.21 17.04
N LEU A 194 -12.97 16.79 16.66
CA LEU A 194 -12.14 15.80 17.38
C LEU A 194 -10.85 16.44 17.86
N THR A 195 -10.63 16.53 19.15
CA THR A 195 -9.38 17.08 19.72
C THR A 195 -8.25 16.08 19.65
N CYS A 196 -7.00 16.55 19.45
CA CYS A 196 -5.81 15.71 19.42
C CYS A 196 -4.57 16.43 19.98
N ASP A 197 -3.63 15.63 20.51
CA ASP A 197 -2.28 16.10 20.85
C ASP A 197 -1.31 15.90 19.70
N HIS A 198 -1.55 14.87 18.87
CA HIS A 198 -0.78 14.56 17.66
C HIS A 198 -1.73 14.15 16.53
N LEU A 199 -1.43 14.63 15.33
CA LEU A 199 -2.15 14.29 14.10
C LEU A 199 -1.28 13.42 13.20
N VAL A 200 -1.87 12.34 12.65
CA VAL A 200 -1.27 11.55 11.57
C VAL A 200 -2.15 11.67 10.33
N ILE A 201 -1.58 12.08 9.20
CA ILE A 201 -2.27 12.07 7.90
C ILE A 201 -1.75 10.87 7.09
N ALA A 202 -2.62 9.87 6.88
CA ALA A 202 -2.36 8.64 6.14
C ALA A 202 -3.53 8.34 5.16
N ALA A 203 -4.00 9.40 4.47
CA ALA A 203 -5.23 9.42 3.70
C ALA A 203 -5.07 9.00 2.23
N GLY A 204 -3.95 8.32 1.87
CA GLY A 204 -3.66 7.92 0.50
C GLY A 204 -3.69 9.11 -0.46
N PRO A 205 -4.44 9.05 -1.57
CA PRO A 205 -4.54 10.15 -2.54
C PRO A 205 -4.96 11.50 -1.97
N ALA A 206 -5.73 11.51 -0.87
CA ALA A 206 -6.17 12.76 -0.23
C ALA A 206 -5.12 13.37 0.72
N THR A 207 -3.98 12.74 0.90
CA THR A 207 -2.93 13.21 1.83
C THR A 207 -2.42 14.59 1.45
N GLY A 208 -2.17 14.84 0.15
CA GLY A 208 -1.68 16.13 -0.32
C GLY A 208 -2.66 17.29 -0.07
N GLU A 209 -3.95 17.07 -0.38
CA GLU A 209 -5.02 18.05 -0.15
C GLU A 209 -5.14 18.37 1.35
N LEU A 210 -5.21 17.35 2.20
CA LEU A 210 -5.33 17.56 3.65
C LEU A 210 -4.10 18.26 4.25
N ALA A 211 -2.90 17.89 3.83
CA ALA A 211 -1.66 18.51 4.30
C ALA A 211 -1.56 19.99 3.88
N SER A 212 -2.03 20.33 2.68
CA SER A 212 -2.03 21.71 2.18
C SER A 212 -2.88 22.66 3.03
N LEU A 213 -3.94 22.19 3.68
CA LEU A 213 -4.72 22.96 4.65
C LEU A 213 -3.92 23.38 5.89
N LEU A 214 -2.76 22.77 6.09
CA LEU A 214 -1.80 23.08 7.17
C LEU A 214 -0.54 23.77 6.66
N GLY A 215 -0.51 24.18 5.39
CA GLY A 215 0.66 24.78 4.76
C GLY A 215 1.76 23.80 4.40
N VAL A 216 1.50 22.50 4.45
CA VAL A 216 2.48 21.45 4.13
C VAL A 216 2.26 20.94 2.70
N THR A 217 3.27 21.07 1.85
CA THR A 217 3.24 20.57 0.47
C THR A 217 3.67 19.10 0.41
N VAL A 218 2.76 18.22 -0.01
CA VAL A 218 3.06 16.79 -0.25
C VAL A 218 2.82 16.51 -1.74
N PRO A 219 3.89 16.34 -2.54
CA PRO A 219 3.76 16.17 -3.98
C PRO A 219 3.25 14.76 -4.30
N LEU A 220 2.03 14.69 -4.78
CA LEU A 220 1.35 13.44 -5.14
C LEU A 220 0.63 13.59 -6.47
N MET A 221 0.72 12.56 -7.28
CA MET A 221 -0.13 12.35 -8.44
C MET A 221 -0.90 11.04 -8.28
N SER A 222 -2.17 11.08 -8.56
CA SER A 222 -3.03 9.91 -8.43
C SER A 222 -3.10 9.13 -9.73
N ALA A 223 -3.15 7.82 -9.62
CA ALA A 223 -3.39 6.95 -10.76
C ALA A 223 -4.47 5.92 -10.43
N ARG A 224 -5.23 5.56 -11.46
CA ARG A 224 -6.21 4.49 -11.41
C ARG A 224 -5.54 3.18 -11.81
N ALA A 225 -5.54 2.20 -10.91
CA ALA A 225 -5.03 0.85 -11.12
C ALA A 225 -6.17 -0.15 -11.16
N GLU A 226 -6.09 -1.15 -12.03
CA GLU A 226 -7.12 -2.17 -12.21
C GLU A 226 -6.65 -3.56 -11.84
N MET A 227 -7.59 -4.37 -11.40
CA MET A 227 -7.42 -5.77 -11.06
C MET A 227 -8.53 -6.60 -11.71
N ILE A 228 -8.21 -7.84 -12.07
CA ILE A 228 -9.16 -8.89 -12.44
C ILE A 228 -9.04 -10.06 -11.48
N VAL A 229 -10.12 -10.82 -11.35
CA VAL A 229 -10.10 -12.11 -10.63
C VAL A 229 -10.86 -13.16 -11.45
N THR A 230 -10.28 -14.36 -11.53
CA THR A 230 -10.86 -15.47 -12.25
C THR A 230 -11.76 -16.33 -11.35
N GLU A 231 -12.54 -17.24 -11.96
CA GLU A 231 -13.06 -18.41 -11.26
C GLU A 231 -11.92 -19.22 -10.63
N PRO A 232 -12.21 -20.06 -9.61
CA PRO A 232 -11.18 -20.84 -8.94
C PRO A 232 -10.60 -21.93 -9.87
N LEU A 233 -9.29 -22.10 -9.80
CA LEU A 233 -8.53 -23.16 -10.45
C LEU A 233 -7.92 -24.07 -9.38
N PRO A 234 -7.46 -25.27 -9.74
CA PRO A 234 -6.73 -26.12 -8.82
C PRO A 234 -5.57 -25.36 -8.16
N PRO A 235 -5.36 -25.54 -6.85
CA PRO A 235 -4.34 -24.80 -6.12
C PRO A 235 -2.93 -25.14 -6.61
N MET A 236 -2.10 -24.11 -6.77
CA MET A 236 -0.67 -24.25 -6.97
C MET A 236 0.04 -24.31 -5.62
N THR A 237 1.19 -24.96 -5.57
CA THR A 237 2.06 -24.99 -4.38
C THR A 237 2.55 -23.57 -4.04
N LEU A 238 2.86 -22.78 -5.06
CA LEU A 238 3.29 -21.40 -4.94
C LEU A 238 2.23 -20.47 -5.51
N GLY A 239 1.57 -19.70 -4.65
CA GLY A 239 0.53 -18.76 -5.07
C GLY A 239 1.06 -17.44 -5.63
N GLY A 240 2.22 -16.97 -5.18
CA GLY A 240 2.82 -15.68 -5.56
C GLY A 240 3.58 -15.77 -6.88
N VAL A 241 2.95 -15.43 -8.00
CA VAL A 241 3.54 -15.49 -9.35
C VAL A 241 3.45 -14.14 -10.04
N ASP A 242 4.59 -13.49 -10.29
CA ASP A 242 4.70 -12.25 -11.06
C ASP A 242 5.35 -12.51 -12.42
N GLY A 243 5.16 -11.63 -13.36
CA GLY A 243 5.80 -11.66 -14.68
C GLY A 243 4.96 -10.96 -15.74
N ASN A 244 5.53 -10.79 -16.95
CA ASN A 244 4.83 -10.18 -18.07
C ASN A 244 4.16 -8.82 -17.76
N GLY A 245 4.80 -8.01 -16.88
CA GLY A 245 4.24 -6.74 -16.42
C GLY A 245 3.03 -6.86 -15.49
N LEU A 246 2.77 -8.05 -14.97
CA LEU A 246 1.70 -8.33 -14.01
C LEU A 246 2.26 -8.60 -12.62
N TYR A 247 1.44 -8.28 -11.63
CA TYR A 247 1.61 -8.66 -10.23
C TYR A 247 0.31 -9.29 -9.73
N GLY A 248 0.44 -10.32 -8.91
CA GLY A 248 -0.76 -10.98 -8.40
C GLY A 248 -0.47 -12.27 -7.66
N ARG A 249 -1.52 -13.03 -7.45
CA ARG A 249 -1.45 -14.30 -6.74
C ARG A 249 -2.59 -15.22 -7.10
N GLN A 250 -2.42 -16.50 -6.80
CA GLN A 250 -3.55 -17.38 -6.56
C GLN A 250 -3.99 -17.24 -5.09
N THR A 251 -5.28 -17.02 -4.87
CA THR A 251 -5.86 -16.97 -3.52
C THR A 251 -5.96 -18.38 -2.93
N LEU A 252 -6.14 -18.50 -1.62
CA LEU A 252 -6.38 -19.79 -0.96
C LEU A 252 -7.63 -20.53 -1.46
N ARG A 253 -8.51 -19.82 -2.17
CA ARG A 253 -9.71 -20.41 -2.82
C ARG A 253 -9.46 -20.83 -4.27
N GLY A 254 -8.24 -20.67 -4.78
CA GLY A 254 -7.88 -21.04 -6.15
C GLY A 254 -8.07 -19.93 -7.20
N ASN A 255 -8.68 -18.80 -6.87
CA ASN A 255 -8.86 -17.70 -7.82
C ASN A 255 -7.52 -17.04 -8.16
N LEU A 256 -7.27 -16.72 -9.42
CA LEU A 256 -6.17 -15.89 -9.85
C LEU A 256 -6.59 -14.41 -9.75
N ALA A 257 -5.92 -13.63 -8.90
CA ALA A 257 -6.16 -12.20 -8.71
C ALA A 257 -4.94 -11.42 -9.21
N TYR A 258 -5.09 -10.71 -10.33
CA TYR A 258 -3.99 -10.06 -11.03
C TYR A 258 -4.30 -8.62 -11.40
N GLY A 259 -3.27 -7.77 -11.30
CA GLY A 259 -3.23 -6.41 -11.80
C GLY A 259 -1.95 -6.13 -12.57
N GLY A 260 -1.87 -4.96 -13.17
CA GLY A 260 -0.68 -4.52 -13.90
C GLY A 260 -0.90 -3.19 -14.61
N GLY A 261 0.20 -2.50 -14.91
CA GLY A 261 0.16 -1.25 -15.67
C GLY A 261 -0.10 -1.44 -17.17
N PRO A 262 -0.08 -0.35 -17.95
CA PRO A 262 0.06 1.01 -17.48
C PRO A 262 -1.14 1.45 -16.66
N HIS A 263 -0.93 2.39 -15.73
CA HIS A 263 -2.02 3.00 -14.95
C HIS A 263 -2.52 4.26 -15.65
N GLU A 264 -3.79 4.63 -15.40
CA GLU A 264 -4.36 5.90 -15.89
C GLU A 264 -4.13 6.99 -14.85
N TRP A 265 -3.44 8.06 -15.22
CA TRP A 265 -3.23 9.22 -14.36
C TRP A 265 -4.51 10.04 -14.23
N VAL A 266 -4.78 10.55 -13.03
CA VAL A 266 -5.99 11.33 -12.73
C VAL A 266 -5.63 12.52 -11.83
N ASP A 267 -6.18 13.71 -12.14
CA ASP A 267 -5.92 14.92 -11.36
C ASP A 267 -6.56 14.89 -9.98
N THR A 268 -7.80 14.45 -9.92
CA THR A 268 -8.57 14.38 -8.68
C THR A 268 -9.29 13.04 -8.58
N PRO A 269 -8.85 12.15 -7.71
CA PRO A 269 -9.53 10.89 -7.53
C PRO A 269 -10.90 11.14 -6.87
N ASP A 270 -11.97 11.00 -7.63
CA ASP A 270 -13.31 10.96 -7.06
C ASP A 270 -13.51 9.64 -6.31
N VAL A 271 -13.25 9.68 -5.01
CA VAL A 271 -13.36 8.52 -4.12
C VAL A 271 -14.80 8.00 -4.03
N LYS A 272 -15.79 8.83 -4.35
CA LYS A 272 -17.20 8.43 -4.34
C LYS A 272 -17.60 7.66 -5.60
N HIS A 273 -17.00 8.00 -6.72
CA HIS A 273 -17.29 7.40 -8.02
C HIS A 273 -16.05 6.66 -8.51
N THR A 274 -15.87 5.41 -8.02
CA THR A 274 -15.02 4.49 -8.76
C THR A 274 -15.58 4.45 -10.17
N ARG A 275 -14.90 5.15 -11.12
CA ARG A 275 -15.29 5.10 -12.52
C ARG A 275 -15.50 3.68 -12.95
N PRO A 276 -16.46 3.41 -13.82
CA PRO A 276 -16.60 2.12 -14.42
C PRO A 276 -15.27 1.66 -15.00
N TYR A 277 -15.07 0.40 -15.05
CA TYR A 277 -13.84 -0.26 -15.46
C TYR A 277 -13.39 0.25 -16.83
N SER A 278 -12.07 0.45 -17.00
CA SER A 278 -11.53 0.64 -18.33
C SER A 278 -11.40 -0.73 -19.00
N THR A 279 -12.26 -1.01 -19.94
CA THR A 279 -12.24 -2.26 -20.72
C THR A 279 -10.88 -2.52 -21.39
N PRO A 280 -10.21 -1.53 -22.02
CA PRO A 280 -8.88 -1.75 -22.60
C PRO A 280 -7.84 -2.24 -21.59
N LEU A 281 -7.83 -1.70 -20.39
CA LEU A 281 -6.87 -2.10 -19.36
C LEU A 281 -7.14 -3.52 -18.83
N GLN A 282 -8.40 -3.87 -18.58
CA GLN A 282 -8.79 -5.22 -18.20
C GLN A 282 -8.45 -6.24 -19.26
N SER A 283 -8.74 -5.94 -20.53
CA SER A 283 -8.38 -6.80 -21.67
C SER A 283 -6.86 -6.97 -21.78
N SER A 284 -6.09 -5.92 -21.51
CA SER A 284 -4.64 -5.99 -21.47
C SER A 284 -4.13 -6.89 -20.34
N ILE A 285 -4.70 -6.76 -19.12
CA ILE A 285 -4.35 -7.61 -17.98
C ILE A 285 -4.69 -9.08 -18.30
N ALA A 286 -5.89 -9.37 -18.80
CA ALA A 286 -6.31 -10.73 -19.16
C ALA A 286 -5.42 -11.35 -20.24
N ARG A 287 -5.10 -10.62 -21.30
CA ARG A 287 -4.21 -11.09 -22.38
C ARG A 287 -2.80 -11.42 -21.84
N ARG A 288 -2.24 -10.54 -21.00
CA ARG A 288 -0.92 -10.76 -20.40
C ARG A 288 -0.94 -11.91 -19.42
N LEU A 289 -2.05 -12.14 -18.71
CA LEU A 289 -2.23 -13.28 -17.82
C LEU A 289 -2.26 -14.60 -18.62
N CYS A 290 -2.97 -14.65 -19.76
CA CYS A 290 -2.92 -15.78 -20.67
C CYS A 290 -1.51 -16.03 -21.24
N GLY A 291 -0.72 -14.98 -21.45
CA GLY A 291 0.70 -15.12 -21.83
C GLY A 291 1.58 -15.65 -20.70
N LEU A 292 1.34 -15.21 -19.47
CA LEU A 292 2.10 -15.63 -18.28
C LEU A 292 1.74 -17.05 -17.83
N LEU A 293 0.45 -17.37 -17.81
CA LEU A 293 -0.12 -18.64 -17.35
C LEU A 293 -1.05 -19.25 -18.44
N PRO A 294 -0.49 -19.74 -19.56
CA PRO A 294 -1.32 -20.17 -20.70
C PRO A 294 -2.31 -21.28 -20.38
N LYS A 295 -1.99 -22.17 -19.46
CA LYS A 295 -2.90 -23.25 -19.04
C LYS A 295 -4.12 -22.76 -18.26
N ALA A 296 -4.10 -21.50 -17.80
CA ALA A 296 -5.25 -20.83 -17.20
C ALA A 296 -6.12 -20.04 -18.21
N ALA A 297 -5.81 -20.06 -19.51
CA ALA A 297 -6.50 -19.26 -20.52
C ALA A 297 -7.99 -19.58 -20.68
N HIS A 298 -8.43 -20.76 -20.24
CA HIS A 298 -9.84 -21.17 -20.23
C HIS A 298 -10.63 -20.58 -19.05
N ALA A 299 -9.95 -20.05 -18.03
CA ALA A 299 -10.61 -19.56 -16.83
C ALA A 299 -11.36 -18.24 -17.09
N ARG A 300 -12.59 -18.15 -16.60
CA ARG A 300 -13.43 -16.97 -16.77
C ARG A 300 -13.04 -15.89 -15.75
N VAL A 301 -12.98 -14.65 -16.19
CA VAL A 301 -12.93 -13.50 -15.28
C VAL A 301 -14.33 -13.32 -14.66
N ILE A 302 -14.42 -13.48 -13.35
CA ILE A 302 -15.69 -13.38 -12.62
C ILE A 302 -15.92 -12.00 -12.01
N ARG A 303 -14.84 -11.22 -11.82
CA ARG A 303 -14.91 -9.87 -11.30
C ARG A 303 -13.69 -9.07 -11.70
N SER A 304 -13.91 -7.75 -11.82
CA SER A 304 -12.85 -6.75 -11.95
C SER A 304 -13.18 -5.54 -11.09
N TRP A 305 -12.16 -4.78 -10.73
CA TRP A 305 -12.31 -3.54 -9.97
C TRP A 305 -11.13 -2.63 -10.21
N ALA A 306 -11.32 -1.35 -9.88
CA ALA A 306 -10.26 -0.35 -9.88
C ALA A 306 -10.06 0.24 -8.49
N GLY A 307 -8.86 0.76 -8.23
CA GLY A 307 -8.50 1.55 -7.06
C GLY A 307 -7.65 2.74 -7.46
N PHE A 308 -7.74 3.81 -6.66
CA PHE A 308 -6.83 4.95 -6.82
C PHE A 308 -5.64 4.79 -5.92
N ILE A 309 -4.46 4.89 -6.52
CA ILE A 309 -3.17 4.89 -5.84
C ILE A 309 -2.54 6.27 -5.94
N GLU A 310 -1.84 6.68 -4.91
CA GLU A 310 -1.01 7.87 -4.94
C GLU A 310 0.42 7.52 -5.35
N ASN A 311 1.07 8.45 -6.06
CA ASN A 311 2.46 8.31 -6.47
C ASN A 311 3.21 9.61 -6.16
N THR A 312 4.36 9.47 -5.53
CA THR A 312 5.34 10.54 -5.34
C THR A 312 6.20 10.68 -6.59
N PRO A 313 6.87 11.83 -6.79
CA PRO A 313 7.71 12.06 -7.98
C PRO A 313 8.79 11.01 -8.20
N ASP A 314 9.33 10.43 -7.15
CA ASP A 314 10.41 9.43 -7.19
C ASP A 314 9.94 7.98 -6.94
N GLY A 315 8.62 7.77 -6.82
CA GLY A 315 8.03 6.45 -6.56
C GLY A 315 8.32 5.90 -5.16
N ARG A 316 8.85 6.70 -4.23
CA ARG A 316 9.25 6.27 -2.89
C ARG A 316 8.27 6.82 -1.83
N PRO A 317 8.04 6.10 -0.73
CA PRO A 317 7.21 6.59 0.37
C PRO A 317 7.63 7.98 0.88
N ILE A 318 6.69 8.72 1.43
CA ILE A 318 6.92 9.86 2.31
C ILE A 318 6.50 9.44 3.72
N ILE A 319 7.43 9.50 4.66
CA ILE A 319 7.17 9.26 6.08
C ILE A 319 7.95 10.35 6.81
N ASP A 320 7.26 11.38 7.27
CA ASP A 320 7.91 12.59 7.75
C ASP A 320 7.12 13.27 8.87
N ARG A 321 7.85 14.12 9.63
CA ARG A 321 7.31 15.13 10.54
C ARG A 321 7.68 16.50 9.98
N PRO A 322 6.80 17.11 9.18
CA PRO A 322 7.06 18.43 8.59
C PRO A 322 7.32 19.48 9.67
N SER A 323 8.30 20.35 9.43
CA SER A 323 8.69 21.39 10.40
C SER A 323 7.64 22.47 10.60
N GLU A 324 6.75 22.64 9.66
CA GLU A 324 5.66 23.64 9.66
C GLU A 324 4.65 23.40 10.79
N ILE A 325 4.45 22.15 11.17
CA ILE A 325 3.50 21.73 12.20
C ILE A 325 4.16 20.76 13.18
N GLU A 326 4.35 21.21 14.42
CA GLU A 326 5.11 20.48 15.45
C GLU A 326 4.57 19.09 15.79
N ASN A 327 3.27 18.89 15.71
CA ASN A 327 2.58 17.66 16.10
C ASN A 327 1.90 16.96 14.94
N LEU A 328 2.50 17.03 13.74
CA LEU A 328 2.04 16.35 12.55
C LEU A 328 3.02 15.24 12.16
N THR A 329 2.48 14.11 11.77
CA THR A 329 3.18 13.06 11.00
C THR A 329 2.41 12.82 9.71
N VAL A 330 3.11 12.76 8.58
CA VAL A 330 2.55 12.44 7.26
C VAL A 330 3.10 11.10 6.81
N ALA A 331 2.24 10.20 6.34
CA ALA A 331 2.62 8.91 5.80
C ALA A 331 1.82 8.59 4.53
N THR A 332 2.50 8.59 3.38
CA THR A 332 1.97 8.16 2.09
C THR A 332 2.97 7.24 1.40
N LEU A 333 2.52 6.20 0.73
CA LEU A 333 3.36 5.05 0.43
C LEU A 333 3.62 4.83 -1.05
N SER A 334 3.25 5.78 -1.91
CA SER A 334 3.57 5.76 -3.35
C SER A 334 3.28 4.38 -3.98
N SER A 335 2.03 3.92 -3.87
CA SER A 335 1.51 2.63 -4.39
C SER A 335 2.11 1.33 -3.81
N VAL A 336 3.09 1.40 -2.89
CA VAL A 336 3.69 0.20 -2.26
C VAL A 336 3.19 -0.06 -0.83
N GLY A 337 2.11 0.59 -0.45
CA GLY A 337 1.62 0.66 0.93
C GLY A 337 1.23 -0.65 1.57
N PHE A 338 0.69 -1.59 0.80
CA PHE A 338 0.18 -2.82 1.39
C PHE A 338 1.31 -3.66 2.02
N GLY A 339 2.33 -3.99 1.25
CA GLY A 339 3.45 -4.79 1.75
C GLY A 339 4.26 -4.09 2.84
N LEU A 340 4.50 -2.79 2.69
CA LEU A 340 5.22 -2.02 3.71
C LEU A 340 4.42 -1.75 4.99
N SER A 341 3.12 -2.04 5.01
CA SER A 341 2.24 -1.60 6.10
C SER A 341 2.69 -2.00 7.51
N PRO A 342 3.21 -3.22 7.80
CA PRO A 342 3.66 -3.54 9.14
C PRO A 342 4.82 -2.65 9.61
N ALA A 343 5.80 -2.45 8.73
CA ALA A 343 6.99 -1.66 9.02
C ALA A 343 6.67 -0.15 9.09
N VAL A 344 5.81 0.35 8.20
CA VAL A 344 5.39 1.76 8.22
C VAL A 344 4.59 2.10 9.46
N GLY A 345 3.65 1.26 9.86
CA GLY A 345 2.91 1.49 11.09
C GLY A 345 3.83 1.60 12.32
N ARG A 346 4.85 0.74 12.37
CA ARG A 346 5.88 0.81 13.40
C ARG A 346 6.73 2.09 13.30
N ALA A 347 7.12 2.51 12.10
CA ALA A 347 7.86 3.75 11.88
C ALA A 347 7.04 4.98 12.30
N VAL A 348 5.76 5.04 11.94
CA VAL A 348 4.85 6.11 12.38
C VAL A 348 4.73 6.14 13.90
N ARG A 349 4.57 4.98 14.56
CA ARG A 349 4.58 4.89 16.02
C ARG A 349 5.86 5.49 16.60
N ASP A 350 7.03 5.11 16.07
CA ASP A 350 8.33 5.61 16.53
C ASP A 350 8.44 7.13 16.37
N LEU A 351 8.03 7.66 15.21
CA LEU A 351 8.03 9.12 14.97
C LEU A 351 7.10 9.86 15.93
N VAL A 352 5.92 9.34 16.21
CA VAL A 352 4.96 9.97 17.13
C VAL A 352 5.49 9.98 18.56
N ILE A 353 6.12 8.90 19.02
CA ILE A 353 6.58 8.74 20.41
C ILE A 353 7.92 9.40 20.62
N SER A 354 8.88 9.16 19.72
CA SER A 354 10.31 9.46 19.93
C SER A 354 10.84 10.52 18.97
N GLY A 355 10.09 10.87 17.92
CA GLY A 355 10.52 11.80 16.88
C GLY A 355 11.50 11.20 15.86
N SER A 356 11.93 9.96 16.04
CA SER A 356 12.85 9.24 15.13
C SER A 356 12.50 7.75 15.06
N CYS A 357 12.82 7.11 13.95
CA CYS A 357 12.61 5.66 13.76
C CYS A 357 13.82 4.90 14.30
N GLY A 358 13.57 3.90 15.17
CA GLY A 358 14.63 3.14 15.84
C GLY A 358 15.21 1.97 15.03
N PHE A 359 14.64 1.64 13.86
CA PHE A 359 15.04 0.43 13.09
C PHE A 359 15.41 0.70 11.63
N ALA A 360 15.16 1.90 11.12
CA ALA A 360 15.49 2.29 9.75
C ALA A 360 15.84 3.77 9.67
N ASP A 361 16.73 4.12 8.74
CA ASP A 361 16.98 5.51 8.38
C ASP A 361 15.88 6.01 7.44
N LEU A 362 15.05 6.93 7.92
CA LEU A 362 13.97 7.55 7.15
C LEU A 362 14.41 8.86 6.46
N SER A 363 15.66 9.29 6.56
CA SER A 363 16.14 10.56 6.00
C SER A 363 15.84 10.71 4.51
N THR A 364 15.90 9.59 3.79
CA THR A 364 15.59 9.51 2.35
C THR A 364 14.08 9.46 2.04
N LEU A 365 13.22 9.43 3.04
CA LEU A 365 11.76 9.39 2.92
C LEU A 365 11.08 10.68 3.37
N THR A 366 11.87 11.70 3.76
CA THR A 366 11.33 12.99 4.20
C THR A 366 10.90 13.87 3.01
N LEU A 367 10.02 14.83 3.26
CA LEU A 367 9.56 15.82 2.29
C LEU A 367 10.70 16.71 1.78
N ARG A 368 11.75 16.90 2.59
CA ARG A 368 12.92 17.72 2.24
C ARG A 368 13.56 17.34 0.90
N ARG A 369 13.46 16.07 0.47
CA ARG A 369 14.00 15.62 -0.81
C ARG A 369 13.32 16.25 -2.03
N PHE A 370 12.17 16.87 -1.82
CA PHE A 370 11.40 17.57 -2.86
C PHE A 370 11.48 19.10 -2.77
N ALA A 371 12.39 19.65 -1.95
CA ALA A 371 12.51 21.09 -1.77
C ALA A 371 12.79 21.89 -3.07
N ALA A 372 13.43 21.25 -4.06
CA ALA A 372 13.73 21.84 -5.37
C ALA A 372 12.79 21.32 -6.49
N LEU A 373 11.70 20.64 -6.13
CA LEU A 373 10.77 20.07 -7.12
C LEU A 373 10.01 21.19 -7.83
N GLN A 374 10.03 21.16 -9.18
CA GLN A 374 9.28 22.13 -9.99
C GLN A 374 7.79 21.83 -9.94
N PRO A 375 6.91 22.86 -10.00
CA PRO A 375 5.46 22.65 -9.94
C PRO A 375 4.89 21.79 -11.07
N ASP A 376 5.54 21.79 -12.23
CA ASP A 376 5.15 21.03 -13.43
C ASP A 376 5.74 19.62 -13.52
N TRP A 377 6.29 19.12 -12.40
CA TRP A 377 6.90 17.81 -12.33
C TRP A 377 6.06 16.65 -12.88
N PRO A 378 4.71 16.64 -12.77
CA PRO A 378 3.94 15.55 -13.35
C PRO A 378 4.04 15.54 -14.88
N THR A 379 4.00 16.71 -15.50
CA THR A 379 4.16 16.87 -16.96
C THR A 379 5.56 16.45 -17.42
N LEU A 380 6.60 16.83 -16.68
CA LEU A 380 7.99 16.46 -16.98
C LEU A 380 8.21 14.93 -16.91
N GLN A 381 7.44 14.22 -16.12
CA GLN A 381 7.46 12.77 -16.04
C GLN A 381 6.50 12.06 -17.02
N GLY A 382 5.76 12.82 -17.82
CA GLY A 382 4.75 12.27 -18.71
C GLY A 382 3.52 11.70 -17.97
N TRP A 383 3.29 12.12 -16.72
CA TRP A 383 2.13 11.72 -15.93
C TRP A 383 0.96 12.68 -16.21
N LEU A 384 0.50 12.62 -17.42
CA LEU A 384 -0.61 13.47 -17.87
C LEU A 384 -1.95 12.78 -17.57
N PRO A 385 -2.90 13.48 -16.93
CA PRO A 385 -4.24 12.97 -16.75
C PRO A 385 -4.86 12.61 -18.09
N CYS A 386 -5.50 11.46 -18.15
CA CYS A 386 -6.35 11.13 -19.29
C CYS A 386 -7.51 12.13 -19.33
N ALA A 387 -7.69 12.83 -20.45
CA ALA A 387 -8.84 13.71 -20.66
C ALA A 387 -10.13 12.91 -20.45
N VAL A 388 -10.94 13.37 -19.49
CA VAL A 388 -12.26 12.78 -19.23
C VAL A 388 -13.13 13.07 -20.42
N GLY A 389 -13.41 12.09 -21.28
CA GLY A 389 -14.40 12.22 -22.34
C GLY A 389 -13.89 12.08 -23.78
N ALA A 390 -12.67 11.65 -24.04
CA ALA A 390 -12.23 11.28 -25.37
C ALA A 390 -12.38 9.75 -25.56
N GLY A 391 -13.60 9.32 -25.74
CA GLY A 391 -13.92 7.91 -26.00
C GLY A 391 -15.41 7.78 -26.24
N GLU A 392 -15.85 8.15 -27.45
CA GLU A 392 -17.08 7.62 -28.04
C GLU A 392 -16.91 6.13 -28.35
#